data_a60aea9800cdbc70fba7266be791c325
#
_entry.id   a60aea9800cdbc70fba7266be791c325
#
_cell.length_a   1.000
_cell.length_b   1.000
_cell.length_c   1.000
_cell.angle_alpha   90.00
_cell.angle_beta   90.00
_cell.angle_gamma   90.00
#
_symmetry.space_group_name_H-M   'P 1'
#
loop_
_entity.id
_entity.type
_entity.pdbx_description
1 polymer ?
#
loop_
_entity_poly.entity_id
_entity_poly.type
_entity_poly.pdbx_seq_one_letter_code
_entity_poly.pdbx_strand_id
1 'polypeptide(L)'
;MENMFDQNRLGVEYVDVDSLKPFVDNPRQHDQRNIEDIQRSIKRFGFTNPLLVRKADNMLVAGHGRLESAKKLGIDKVPVIFLDFNENDAKLYSITDNRTAETSQWNLVSLDELVKQLEEAEIDLEASGFTVDELEVLIEGDDSLDQLRQLNEPNGSESESAIFQVIVDCQDESEQARAYQALQDKGIECRLISLL
;
A
#
# COMPACT_ATOMS: atom_id res chain seq x y z
N MET A 1 2.87 -2.42 -35.31
CA MET A 1 3.12 -2.35 -33.85
C MET A 1 3.46 -3.75 -33.42
N GLU A 2 4.74 -4.08 -33.32
CA GLU A 2 5.17 -5.34 -32.73
C GLU A 2 4.71 -5.37 -31.28
N ASN A 3 4.18 -6.52 -30.89
CA ASN A 3 3.53 -6.70 -29.58
C ASN A 3 4.59 -6.59 -28.47
N MET A 4 4.69 -5.43 -27.87
CA MET A 4 5.68 -5.09 -26.82
C MET A 4 5.56 -6.01 -25.58
N PHE A 5 4.51 -6.82 -25.52
CA PHE A 5 4.23 -7.76 -24.42
C PHE A 5 4.70 -9.20 -24.69
N ASP A 6 5.23 -9.50 -25.89
CA ASP A 6 5.54 -10.89 -26.30
C ASP A 6 7.02 -11.29 -26.14
N GLN A 7 7.88 -10.42 -25.63
CA GLN A 7 9.32 -10.66 -25.79
C GLN A 7 10.11 -11.04 -24.51
N ASN A 8 9.56 -11.04 -23.31
CA ASN A 8 10.36 -11.52 -22.17
C ASN A 8 9.50 -12.24 -21.13
N ARG A 9 9.55 -13.58 -21.16
CA ARG A 9 9.24 -14.35 -19.96
C ARG A 9 10.31 -14.03 -18.92
N LEU A 10 10.00 -13.10 -18.02
CA LEU A 10 10.87 -12.77 -16.91
C LEU A 10 10.97 -14.00 -16.00
N GLY A 11 12.16 -14.58 -15.95
CA GLY A 11 12.46 -15.71 -15.07
C GLY A 11 12.91 -15.21 -13.70
N VAL A 12 12.57 -15.97 -12.66
CA VAL A 12 13.14 -15.75 -11.33
C VAL A 12 14.39 -16.61 -11.18
N GLU A 13 15.49 -15.98 -10.82
CA GLU A 13 16.76 -16.63 -10.53
C GLU A 13 17.17 -16.37 -9.07
N TYR A 14 17.84 -17.34 -8.44
CA TYR A 14 18.39 -17.17 -7.11
C TYR A 14 19.87 -16.81 -7.21
N VAL A 15 20.21 -15.63 -6.71
CA VAL A 15 21.60 -15.12 -6.74
C VAL A 15 22.08 -14.81 -5.33
N ASP A 16 23.39 -14.80 -5.20
CA ASP A 16 24.07 -14.44 -3.97
C ASP A 16 23.76 -12.99 -3.58
N VAL A 17 23.33 -12.77 -2.34
CA VAL A 17 22.94 -11.45 -1.85
C VAL A 17 24.04 -10.41 -1.97
N ASP A 18 25.31 -10.85 -1.83
CA ASP A 18 26.48 -9.98 -1.90
C ASP A 18 26.93 -9.66 -3.33
N SER A 19 26.40 -10.40 -4.32
CA SER A 19 26.63 -10.10 -5.74
C SER A 19 25.85 -8.89 -6.24
N LEU A 20 24.84 -8.45 -5.47
CA LEU A 20 23.95 -7.35 -5.84
C LEU A 20 24.50 -6.00 -5.39
N LYS A 21 24.43 -5.02 -6.27
CA LYS A 21 24.89 -3.66 -6.02
C LYS A 21 23.69 -2.77 -5.74
N PRO A 22 23.53 -2.23 -4.52
CA PRO A 22 22.51 -1.24 -4.24
C PRO A 22 22.66 -0.02 -5.17
N PHE A 23 21.54 0.56 -5.60
CA PHE A 23 21.56 1.84 -6.29
C PHE A 23 21.83 2.96 -5.27
N VAL A 24 23.02 3.58 -5.33
CA VAL A 24 23.49 4.56 -4.35
C VAL A 24 22.57 5.79 -4.27
N ASP A 25 22.06 6.21 -5.42
CA ASP A 25 21.17 7.38 -5.53
C ASP A 25 19.68 7.04 -5.39
N ASN A 26 19.35 5.91 -4.72
CA ASN A 26 17.97 5.55 -4.48
C ASN A 26 17.28 6.63 -3.63
N PRO A 27 16.21 7.28 -4.14
CA PRO A 27 15.55 8.36 -3.39
C PRO A 27 14.72 7.83 -2.20
N ARG A 28 14.36 6.54 -2.20
CA ARG A 28 13.58 5.94 -1.12
C ARG A 28 14.47 5.52 0.03
N GLN A 29 14.15 6.04 1.21
CA GLN A 29 14.81 5.65 2.46
C GLN A 29 13.91 4.68 3.23
N HIS A 30 14.52 3.68 3.84
CA HIS A 30 13.86 2.72 4.71
C HIS A 30 14.32 2.96 6.13
N ASP A 31 13.41 3.31 7.02
CA ASP A 31 13.71 3.40 8.44
C ASP A 31 13.81 2.00 9.07
N GLN A 32 14.23 1.96 10.34
CA GLN A 32 14.45 0.70 11.04
C GLN A 32 13.14 -0.10 11.20
N ARG A 33 12.01 0.59 11.45
CA ARG A 33 10.70 -0.04 11.58
C ARG A 33 10.28 -0.73 10.27
N ASN A 34 10.39 -0.01 9.15
CA ASN A 34 10.04 -0.58 7.84
C ASN A 34 10.89 -1.81 7.50
N ILE A 35 12.20 -1.80 7.84
CA ILE A 35 13.06 -2.97 7.65
C ILE A 35 12.61 -4.14 8.54
N GLU A 36 12.20 -3.91 9.78
CA GLU A 36 11.70 -4.94 10.68
C GLU A 36 10.38 -5.53 10.19
N ASP A 37 9.47 -4.72 9.65
CA ASP A 37 8.22 -5.16 9.03
C ASP A 37 8.48 -6.08 7.84
N ILE A 38 9.42 -5.68 6.96
CA ILE A 38 9.85 -6.52 5.84
C ILE A 38 10.47 -7.83 6.33
N GLN A 39 11.28 -7.81 7.39
CA GLN A 39 11.86 -9.01 7.97
C GLN A 39 10.78 -9.96 8.52
N ARG A 40 9.76 -9.43 9.22
CA ARG A 40 8.62 -10.23 9.70
C ARG A 40 7.88 -10.89 8.55
N SER A 41 7.60 -10.13 7.49
CA SER A 41 6.97 -10.64 6.29
C SER A 41 7.80 -11.75 5.62
N ILE A 42 9.11 -11.54 5.45
CA ILE A 42 10.01 -12.55 4.87
C ILE A 42 10.09 -13.81 5.73
N LYS A 43 10.15 -13.69 7.05
CA LYS A 43 10.17 -14.84 7.98
C LYS A 43 8.90 -15.67 7.88
N ARG A 44 7.73 -15.02 7.75
CA ARG A 44 6.44 -15.69 7.73
C ARG A 44 6.09 -16.29 6.37
N PHE A 45 6.31 -15.54 5.30
CA PHE A 45 5.83 -15.89 3.96
C PHE A 45 6.95 -16.26 2.99
N GLY A 46 8.21 -16.07 3.38
CA GLY A 46 9.35 -16.19 2.48
C GLY A 46 9.48 -14.98 1.53
N PHE A 47 10.37 -15.11 0.56
CA PHE A 47 10.52 -14.11 -0.51
C PHE A 47 9.42 -14.29 -1.57
N THR A 48 8.24 -13.73 -1.33
CA THR A 48 7.10 -13.78 -2.26
C THR A 48 7.27 -12.81 -3.43
N ASN A 49 8.08 -11.77 -3.26
CA ASN A 49 8.25 -10.68 -4.22
C ASN A 49 9.73 -10.54 -4.61
N PRO A 50 10.17 -10.98 -5.82
CA PRO A 50 11.58 -10.93 -6.23
C PRO A 50 12.15 -9.52 -6.26
N LEU A 51 13.47 -9.42 -6.17
CA LEU A 51 14.21 -8.19 -6.41
C LEU A 51 14.32 -7.93 -7.91
N LEU A 52 14.26 -6.67 -8.32
CA LEU A 52 14.47 -6.30 -9.72
C LEU A 52 15.88 -5.76 -9.90
N VAL A 53 16.63 -6.37 -10.81
CA VAL A 53 18.06 -6.16 -10.97
C VAL A 53 18.39 -5.87 -12.43
N ARG A 54 19.17 -4.85 -12.68
CA ARG A 54 19.71 -4.58 -14.03
C ARG A 54 20.76 -5.61 -14.39
N LYS A 55 20.53 -6.30 -15.51
CA LYS A 55 21.37 -7.41 -15.96
C LYS A 55 22.82 -7.01 -16.29
N ALA A 56 23.01 -5.79 -16.77
CA ALA A 56 24.31 -5.32 -17.27
C ALA A 56 25.39 -5.26 -16.17
N ASP A 57 25.03 -4.99 -14.92
CA ASP A 57 25.97 -4.71 -13.85
C ASP A 57 25.55 -5.19 -12.47
N ASN A 58 24.47 -5.96 -12.37
CA ASN A 58 23.84 -6.42 -11.12
C ASN A 58 23.38 -5.27 -10.20
N MET A 59 23.06 -4.09 -10.76
CA MET A 59 22.53 -2.98 -9.99
C MET A 59 21.07 -3.23 -9.61
N LEU A 60 20.75 -3.09 -8.33
CA LEU A 60 19.39 -3.20 -7.82
C LEU A 60 18.55 -2.02 -8.32
N VAL A 61 17.43 -2.32 -8.97
CA VAL A 61 16.47 -1.33 -9.48
C VAL A 61 15.31 -1.14 -8.51
N ALA A 62 14.78 -2.25 -7.95
CA ALA A 62 13.71 -2.21 -6.96
C ALA A 62 13.87 -3.30 -5.89
N GLY A 63 13.40 -3.00 -4.66
CA GLY A 63 13.46 -3.93 -3.54
C GLY A 63 14.63 -3.70 -2.57
N HIS A 64 15.11 -2.46 -2.41
CA HIS A 64 16.22 -2.10 -1.52
C HIS A 64 15.97 -2.53 -0.07
N GLY A 65 14.79 -2.27 0.49
CA GLY A 65 14.43 -2.73 1.83
C GLY A 65 14.44 -4.25 1.98
N ARG A 66 14.01 -4.99 0.93
CA ARG A 66 14.07 -6.48 0.93
C ARG A 66 15.50 -6.99 0.88
N LEU A 67 16.39 -6.36 0.10
CA LEU A 67 17.81 -6.72 0.08
C LEU A 67 18.46 -6.48 1.45
N GLU A 68 18.21 -5.33 2.06
CA GLU A 68 18.74 -5.01 3.38
C GLU A 68 18.21 -5.98 4.45
N SER A 69 16.89 -6.27 4.41
CA SER A 69 16.27 -7.24 5.30
C SER A 69 16.87 -8.64 5.15
N ALA A 70 17.13 -9.07 3.92
CA ALA A 70 17.78 -10.35 3.65
C ALA A 70 19.18 -10.43 4.27
N LYS A 71 19.99 -9.39 4.10
CA LYS A 71 21.32 -9.29 4.72
C LYS A 71 21.25 -9.36 6.24
N LYS A 72 20.33 -8.62 6.88
CA LYS A 72 20.13 -8.64 8.32
C LYS A 72 19.62 -10.00 8.84
N LEU A 73 18.90 -10.74 8.02
CA LEU A 73 18.41 -12.09 8.33
C LEU A 73 19.45 -13.20 8.06
N GLY A 74 20.60 -12.88 7.47
CA GLY A 74 21.62 -13.87 7.10
C GLY A 74 21.17 -14.78 5.95
N ILE A 75 20.36 -14.28 5.03
CA ILE A 75 19.92 -15.03 3.85
C ILE A 75 21.00 -14.92 2.76
N ASP A 76 21.56 -16.04 2.37
CA ASP A 76 22.66 -16.08 1.41
C ASP A 76 22.21 -15.80 -0.03
N LYS A 77 21.02 -16.31 -0.41
CA LYS A 77 20.51 -16.20 -1.78
C LYS A 77 19.10 -15.62 -1.80
N VAL A 78 18.87 -14.71 -2.73
CA VAL A 78 17.59 -14.03 -2.91
C VAL A 78 17.05 -14.21 -4.32
N PRO A 79 15.72 -14.28 -4.50
CA PRO A 79 15.11 -14.35 -5.82
C PRO A 79 15.20 -13.00 -6.52
N VAL A 80 15.65 -12.99 -7.75
CA VAL A 80 15.76 -11.81 -8.60
C VAL A 80 15.12 -12.04 -9.96
N ILE A 81 14.69 -10.94 -10.55
CA ILE A 81 14.33 -10.86 -11.97
C ILE A 81 15.33 -9.90 -12.61
N PHE A 82 16.03 -10.39 -13.61
CA PHE A 82 16.96 -9.57 -14.37
C PHE A 82 16.22 -8.78 -15.46
N LEU A 83 16.44 -7.46 -15.45
CA LEU A 83 15.88 -6.52 -16.41
C LEU A 83 16.97 -6.06 -17.39
N ASP A 84 16.65 -6.10 -18.67
CA ASP A 84 17.53 -5.59 -19.73
C ASP A 84 17.27 -4.08 -19.95
N PHE A 85 17.47 -3.30 -18.89
CA PHE A 85 17.29 -1.86 -18.89
C PHE A 85 18.63 -1.16 -19.14
N ASN A 86 18.59 -0.06 -19.92
CA ASN A 86 19.68 0.90 -19.90
C ASN A 86 19.69 1.67 -18.56
N GLU A 87 20.70 2.49 -18.35
CA GLU A 87 20.87 3.20 -17.08
C GLU A 87 19.72 4.18 -16.79
N ASN A 88 19.23 4.89 -17.79
CA ASN A 88 18.17 5.88 -17.64
C ASN A 88 16.81 5.21 -17.37
N ASP A 89 16.52 4.11 -18.06
CA ASP A 89 15.29 3.35 -17.84
C ASP A 89 15.28 2.72 -16.43
N ALA A 90 16.42 2.22 -15.95
CA ALA A 90 16.52 1.70 -14.58
C ALA A 90 16.27 2.79 -13.54
N LYS A 91 16.82 4.00 -13.72
CA LYS A 91 16.57 5.16 -12.85
C LYS A 91 15.10 5.58 -12.89
N LEU A 92 14.52 5.70 -14.08
CA LEU A 92 13.12 6.07 -14.24
C LEU A 92 12.21 5.04 -13.59
N TYR A 93 12.47 3.74 -13.84
CA TYR A 93 11.66 2.67 -13.28
C TYR A 93 11.73 2.64 -11.75
N SER A 94 12.90 2.89 -11.14
CA SER A 94 13.03 2.93 -9.68
C SER A 94 12.14 4.00 -9.04
N ILE A 95 11.96 5.15 -9.71
CA ILE A 95 11.02 6.20 -9.27
C ILE A 95 9.58 5.75 -9.47
N THR A 96 9.27 5.18 -10.64
CA THR A 96 7.92 4.74 -11.01
C THR A 96 7.40 3.67 -10.06
N ASP A 97 8.21 2.65 -9.75
CA ASP A 97 7.87 1.55 -8.83
C ASP A 97 7.47 2.09 -7.44
N ASN A 98 8.26 3.02 -6.91
CA ASN A 98 7.96 3.65 -5.63
C ASN A 98 6.69 4.53 -5.71
N ARG A 99 6.55 5.35 -6.75
CA ARG A 99 5.43 6.29 -6.85
C ARG A 99 4.09 5.61 -7.06
N THR A 100 4.04 4.54 -7.85
CA THR A 100 2.80 3.80 -8.07
C THR A 100 2.29 3.11 -6.81
N ALA A 101 3.18 2.66 -5.93
CA ALA A 101 2.81 2.12 -4.62
C ALA A 101 2.19 3.20 -3.70
N GLU A 102 2.71 4.43 -3.74
CA GLU A 102 2.23 5.54 -2.90
C GLU A 102 0.87 6.10 -3.32
N THR A 103 0.49 5.96 -4.59
CA THR A 103 -0.78 6.50 -5.10
C THR A 103 -1.99 5.59 -4.88
N SER A 104 -1.77 4.37 -4.41
CA SER A 104 -2.86 3.47 -4.04
C SER A 104 -3.41 3.81 -2.66
N GLN A 105 -4.73 3.62 -2.48
CA GLN A 105 -5.42 3.83 -1.22
C GLN A 105 -6.08 2.54 -0.76
N TRP A 106 -6.23 2.37 0.54
CA TRP A 106 -6.98 1.27 1.12
C TRP A 106 -8.48 1.48 0.96
N ASN A 107 -9.19 0.43 0.57
CA ASN A 107 -10.62 0.37 0.81
C ASN A 107 -10.82 -0.07 2.28
N LEU A 108 -11.16 0.88 3.14
CA LEU A 108 -11.20 0.64 4.58
C LEU A 108 -12.26 -0.38 5.00
N VAL A 109 -13.41 -0.43 4.30
CA VAL A 109 -14.44 -1.45 4.56
C VAL A 109 -13.89 -2.85 4.31
N SER A 110 -13.27 -3.06 3.15
CA SER A 110 -12.69 -4.37 2.81
C SER A 110 -11.50 -4.72 3.71
N LEU A 111 -10.73 -3.73 4.15
CA LEU A 111 -9.62 -3.93 5.07
C LEU A 111 -10.13 -4.40 6.44
N ASP A 112 -11.15 -3.73 6.99
CA ASP A 112 -11.79 -4.09 8.26
C ASP A 112 -12.36 -5.51 8.23
N GLU A 113 -13.07 -5.87 7.14
CA GLU A 113 -13.60 -7.23 6.97
C GLU A 113 -12.50 -8.29 6.96
N LEU A 114 -11.36 -8.02 6.27
CA LEU A 114 -10.23 -8.94 6.23
C LEU A 114 -9.54 -9.04 7.59
N VAL A 115 -9.35 -7.93 8.29
CA VAL A 115 -8.75 -7.91 9.64
C VAL A 115 -9.59 -8.78 10.58
N LYS A 116 -10.91 -8.58 10.63
CA LYS A 116 -11.83 -9.37 11.46
C LYS A 116 -11.78 -10.86 11.15
N GLN A 117 -11.77 -11.24 9.87
CA GLN A 117 -11.66 -12.65 9.47
C GLN A 117 -10.34 -13.28 9.93
N LEU A 118 -9.24 -12.51 9.91
CA LEU A 118 -7.94 -12.98 10.38
C LEU A 118 -7.90 -13.11 11.91
N GLU A 119 -8.52 -12.18 12.64
CA GLU A 119 -8.66 -12.23 14.09
C GLU A 119 -9.53 -13.42 14.54
N GLU A 120 -10.68 -13.64 13.90
CA GLU A 120 -11.54 -14.81 14.14
C GLU A 120 -10.81 -16.14 13.89
N ALA A 121 -9.86 -16.14 12.94
CA ALA A 121 -9.01 -17.28 12.66
C ALA A 121 -7.78 -17.37 13.58
N GLU A 122 -7.68 -16.52 14.59
CA GLU A 122 -6.54 -16.42 15.53
C GLU A 122 -5.19 -16.21 14.81
N ILE A 123 -5.20 -15.50 13.68
CA ILE A 123 -4.00 -15.18 12.90
C ILE A 123 -3.35 -13.93 13.46
N ASP A 124 -2.07 -14.04 13.80
CA ASP A 124 -1.25 -12.91 14.20
C ASP A 124 -1.04 -11.92 13.04
N LEU A 125 -1.44 -10.67 13.25
CA LEU A 125 -1.37 -9.57 12.28
C LEU A 125 0.00 -8.86 12.22
N GLU A 126 0.95 -9.17 13.10
CA GLU A 126 2.27 -8.51 13.11
C GLU A 126 2.99 -8.54 11.74
N ALA A 127 2.78 -9.61 10.96
CA ALA A 127 3.39 -9.75 9.64
C ALA A 127 2.72 -8.90 8.54
N SER A 128 1.59 -8.25 8.84
CA SER A 128 0.91 -7.34 7.92
C SER A 128 1.65 -6.00 7.75
N GLY A 129 2.47 -5.62 8.73
CA GLY A 129 3.13 -4.33 8.82
C GLY A 129 2.31 -3.26 9.53
N PHE A 130 1.06 -3.55 9.88
CA PHE A 130 0.25 -2.68 10.75
C PHE A 130 0.44 -3.03 12.22
N THR A 131 0.43 -2.04 13.08
CA THR A 131 0.17 -2.25 14.51
C THR A 131 -1.34 -2.28 14.76
N VAL A 132 -1.74 -2.85 15.91
CA VAL A 132 -3.15 -2.85 16.34
C VAL A 132 -3.66 -1.41 16.42
N ASP A 133 -2.90 -0.52 17.05
CA ASP A 133 -3.27 0.90 17.21
C ASP A 133 -3.45 1.60 15.85
N GLU A 134 -2.60 1.28 14.84
CA GLU A 134 -2.74 1.82 13.48
C GLU A 134 -3.99 1.31 12.78
N LEU A 135 -4.33 0.03 12.94
CA LEU A 135 -5.57 -0.53 12.41
C LEU A 135 -6.80 0.07 13.09
N GLU A 136 -6.79 0.21 14.42
CA GLU A 136 -7.87 0.85 15.16
C GLU A 136 -8.09 2.30 14.67
N VAL A 137 -7.03 3.10 14.60
CA VAL A 137 -7.13 4.50 14.13
C VAL A 137 -7.59 4.57 12.66
N LEU A 138 -7.09 3.68 11.82
CA LEU A 138 -7.41 3.67 10.39
C LEU A 138 -8.86 3.24 10.13
N ILE A 139 -9.35 2.27 10.90
CA ILE A 139 -10.66 1.66 10.72
C ILE A 139 -11.72 2.37 11.56
N GLU A 140 -11.44 2.71 12.82
CA GLU A 140 -12.39 3.35 13.73
C GLU A 140 -12.43 4.87 13.57
N GLY A 141 -11.34 5.48 13.08
CA GLY A 141 -11.28 6.92 12.80
C GLY A 141 -12.10 7.37 11.59
N ASP A 142 -12.64 6.44 10.80
CA ASP A 142 -13.51 6.77 9.67
C ASP A 142 -14.99 6.63 10.06
N ASP A 143 -15.61 7.75 10.43
CA ASP A 143 -17.07 7.85 10.73
C ASP A 143 -17.93 7.23 9.61
N SER A 144 -17.42 7.12 8.38
CA SER A 144 -18.13 6.51 7.27
C SER A 144 -18.26 4.99 7.42
N LEU A 145 -17.29 4.34 8.08
CA LEU A 145 -17.33 2.89 8.35
C LEU A 145 -18.40 2.54 9.39
N ASP A 146 -18.56 3.33 10.45
CA ASP A 146 -19.58 3.09 11.46
C ASP A 146 -21.00 3.21 10.88
N GLN A 147 -21.19 4.10 9.91
CA GLN A 147 -22.46 4.21 9.18
C GLN A 147 -22.71 3.00 8.27
N LEU A 148 -21.65 2.50 7.58
CA LEU A 148 -21.75 1.31 6.73
C LEU A 148 -21.93 0.02 7.55
N ARG A 149 -21.32 -0.08 8.75
CA ARG A 149 -21.53 -1.19 9.69
C ARG A 149 -22.98 -1.25 10.17
N GLN A 150 -23.58 -0.10 10.51
CA GLN A 150 -24.98 -0.02 10.91
C GLN A 150 -25.96 -0.41 9.78
N LEU A 151 -25.57 -0.23 8.51
CA LEU A 151 -26.35 -0.63 7.34
C LEU A 151 -26.26 -2.14 7.03
N ASN A 152 -25.19 -2.80 7.45
CA ASN A 152 -24.94 -4.22 7.18
C ASN A 152 -25.32 -5.15 8.35
N GLU A 153 -25.74 -4.65 9.51
CA GLU A 153 -26.32 -5.52 10.54
C GLU A 153 -27.65 -6.10 10.03
N PRO A 154 -27.83 -7.44 10.10
CA PRO A 154 -29.06 -8.08 9.66
C PRO A 154 -30.18 -7.79 10.69
N ASN A 155 -30.67 -6.57 10.72
CA ASN A 155 -31.88 -6.24 11.43
C ASN A 155 -33.08 -6.62 10.57
N GLY A 156 -33.73 -7.69 10.96
CA GLY A 156 -35.08 -7.97 10.49
C GLY A 156 -36.04 -6.87 10.95
N SER A 157 -36.39 -5.98 10.07
CA SER A 157 -37.67 -5.32 9.84
C SER A 157 -37.51 -3.95 9.18
N GLU A 158 -37.97 -3.89 7.94
CA GLU A 158 -38.66 -2.79 7.24
C GLU A 158 -38.13 -1.36 7.28
N SER A 159 -37.84 -0.91 6.10
CA SER A 159 -37.60 0.41 5.51
C SER A 159 -36.14 0.79 5.30
N GLU A 160 -35.62 0.36 4.18
CA GLU A 160 -34.39 0.85 3.59
C GLU A 160 -34.59 2.32 3.15
N SER A 161 -34.13 3.27 3.95
CA SER A 161 -33.79 4.59 3.43
C SER A 161 -32.32 4.54 2.99
N ALA A 162 -32.10 4.38 1.69
CA ALA A 162 -30.77 4.49 1.14
C ALA A 162 -30.18 5.89 1.45
N ILE A 163 -29.03 5.93 2.15
CA ILE A 163 -28.35 7.20 2.45
C ILE A 163 -27.42 7.49 1.28
N PHE A 164 -27.67 8.59 0.58
CA PHE A 164 -26.78 9.09 -0.47
C PHE A 164 -25.96 10.25 0.09
N GLN A 165 -24.64 10.16 -0.03
CA GLN A 165 -23.72 11.22 0.40
C GLN A 165 -23.07 11.87 -0.80
N VAL A 166 -22.85 13.17 -0.72
CA VAL A 166 -22.09 13.96 -1.69
C VAL A 166 -20.90 14.57 -0.95
N ILE A 167 -19.68 14.26 -1.39
CA ILE A 167 -18.45 14.85 -0.87
C ILE A 167 -18.08 16.03 -1.77
N VAL A 168 -17.81 17.17 -1.15
CA VAL A 168 -17.36 18.39 -1.84
C VAL A 168 -15.95 18.71 -1.35
N ASP A 169 -14.97 18.55 -2.24
CA ASP A 169 -13.58 18.92 -1.97
C ASP A 169 -13.43 20.44 -2.08
N CYS A 170 -12.92 21.07 -1.03
CA CYS A 170 -12.70 22.52 -0.97
C CYS A 170 -11.19 22.79 -0.83
N GLN A 171 -10.70 23.86 -1.51
CA GLN A 171 -9.28 24.20 -1.51
C GLN A 171 -8.83 24.95 -0.25
N ASP A 172 -9.78 25.61 0.42
CA ASP A 172 -9.52 26.38 1.64
C ASP A 172 -10.78 26.50 2.52
N GLU A 173 -10.59 26.95 3.78
CA GLU A 173 -11.68 27.14 4.75
C GLU A 173 -12.77 28.10 4.26
N SER A 174 -12.39 29.12 3.45
CA SER A 174 -13.34 30.10 2.93
C SER A 174 -14.25 29.49 1.87
N GLU A 175 -13.73 28.57 1.05
CA GLU A 175 -14.51 27.80 0.09
C GLU A 175 -15.40 26.79 0.79
N GLN A 176 -14.90 26.11 1.82
CA GLN A 176 -15.67 25.20 2.66
C GLN A 176 -16.85 25.89 3.31
N ALA A 177 -16.65 27.07 3.92
CA ALA A 177 -17.71 27.83 4.55
C ALA A 177 -18.79 28.28 3.54
N ARG A 178 -18.40 28.70 2.34
CA ARG A 178 -19.34 29.08 1.27
C ARG A 178 -20.15 27.88 0.76
N ALA A 179 -19.48 26.73 0.55
CA ALA A 179 -20.16 25.51 0.14
C ALA A 179 -21.17 25.03 1.20
N TYR A 180 -20.76 25.04 2.46
CA TYR A 180 -21.62 24.67 3.60
C TYR A 180 -22.88 25.56 3.67
N GLN A 181 -22.71 26.89 3.59
CA GLN A 181 -23.82 27.82 3.62
C GLN A 181 -24.77 27.62 2.43
N ALA A 182 -24.21 27.42 1.23
CA ALA A 182 -25.01 27.18 0.03
C ALA A 182 -25.84 25.89 0.08
N LEU A 183 -25.38 24.87 0.78
CA LEU A 183 -26.11 23.62 1.00
C LEU A 183 -27.20 23.80 2.05
N GLN A 184 -26.89 24.50 3.15
CA GLN A 184 -27.89 24.83 4.20
C GLN A 184 -29.02 25.69 3.66
N ASP A 185 -28.74 26.69 2.83
CA ASP A 185 -29.75 27.55 2.20
C ASP A 185 -30.73 26.76 1.30
N LYS A 186 -30.29 25.59 0.83
CA LYS A 186 -31.13 24.66 0.05
C LYS A 186 -31.85 23.62 0.92
N GLY A 187 -31.73 23.69 2.24
CA GLY A 187 -32.33 22.73 3.18
C GLY A 187 -31.64 21.35 3.18
N ILE A 188 -30.39 21.27 2.72
CA ILE A 188 -29.62 20.04 2.75
C ILE A 188 -28.87 20.01 4.07
N GLU A 189 -29.12 18.99 4.89
CA GLU A 189 -28.32 18.73 6.08
C GLU A 189 -26.88 18.32 5.66
N CYS A 190 -25.90 19.05 6.17
CA CYS A 190 -24.51 18.81 5.87
C CYS A 190 -23.65 18.97 7.12
N ARG A 191 -22.55 18.24 7.17
CA ARG A 191 -21.54 18.34 8.22
C ARG A 191 -20.17 18.63 7.62
N LEU A 192 -19.35 19.34 8.37
CA LEU A 192 -17.97 19.62 7.97
C LEU A 192 -17.05 18.48 8.45
N ILE A 193 -16.22 17.99 7.55
CA ILE A 193 -15.13 17.05 7.86
C ILE A 193 -13.85 17.74 7.46
N SER A 194 -12.93 17.98 8.40
CA SER A 194 -11.58 18.48 8.12
C SER A 194 -10.62 17.31 8.20
N LEU A 195 -10.00 16.98 7.08
CA LEU A 195 -8.88 16.07 7.05
C LEU A 195 -7.61 16.91 7.26
N LEU A 196 -6.97 16.77 8.43
CA LEU A 196 -5.65 17.35 8.73
C LEU A 196 -4.53 16.47 8.19
#